data_a6a27d6f25ad679e45fa2c8a2fb92095
#
_entry.id   a6a27d6f25ad679e45fa2c8a2fb92095
#
_cell.length_a   1.000
_cell.length_b   1.000
_cell.length_c   1.000
_cell.angle_alpha   90.00
_cell.angle_beta   90.00
_cell.angle_gamma   90.00
#
_symmetry.space_group_name_H-M   'P 1'
#
loop_
_entity.id
_entity.type
_entity.pdbx_description
1 polymer ?
#
loop_
_entity_poly.entity_id
_entity_poly.type
_entity_poly.pdbx_seq_one_letter_code
_entity_poly.pdbx_strand_id
1 'polypeptide(L)'
;VARSVPEGIRISWVGSVDPVGCSDATSYEVRRSSNPGGPYESVASSLERPGFLDADVKKGELYYYSVTAENAVGSSAPSAEIAASAGLPGPWSSADVGKTSIPGYAEYDGKVFSLEGEGKDIGGRSDEFHYLHARMKGDGMITARIRRPMSSQWTKPGVMMRKDLEEGSPHVSVLLQPHWSGALVSRGERGGETVFGRVEPLGEKYVIKKNRLSAPYWVRLKRVKDTFSGYISHNGTAWQELGSVELEMGPVIHVRMPAFPQLE
;
A
#
# COMPACT_ATOMS: atom_id res chain seq x y z
N VAL A 1 9.77 14.92 -1.71
CA VAL A 1 8.82 13.81 -1.89
C VAL A 1 8.72 13.49 -3.38
N ALA A 2 8.66 12.22 -3.76
CA ALA A 2 8.36 11.78 -5.12
C ALA A 2 7.10 10.92 -5.09
N ARG A 3 6.14 11.17 -5.99
CA ARG A 3 4.85 10.46 -6.05
C ARG A 3 4.46 10.17 -7.49
N SER A 4 3.89 8.99 -7.70
CA SER A 4 3.25 8.64 -8.97
C SER A 4 2.01 9.52 -9.19
N VAL A 5 1.86 10.02 -10.41
CA VAL A 5 0.66 10.71 -10.89
C VAL A 5 0.31 10.15 -12.28
N PRO A 6 -0.90 10.36 -12.81
CA PRO A 6 -1.27 9.82 -14.12
C PRO A 6 -0.32 10.20 -15.26
N GLU A 7 0.26 11.41 -15.18
CA GLU A 7 1.14 11.98 -16.20
C GLU A 7 2.62 11.61 -16.01
N GLY A 8 3.00 10.91 -14.92
CA GLY A 8 4.40 10.57 -14.64
C GLY A 8 4.74 10.48 -13.16
N ILE A 9 5.90 10.99 -12.78
CA ILE A 9 6.34 11.10 -11.39
C ILE A 9 6.49 12.57 -11.04
N ARG A 10 5.75 13.02 -10.02
CA ARG A 10 5.87 14.37 -9.47
C ARG A 10 6.86 14.39 -8.32
N ILE A 11 7.91 15.19 -8.46
CA ILE A 11 8.91 15.43 -7.45
C ILE A 11 8.63 16.81 -6.83
N SER A 12 8.65 16.91 -5.50
CA SER A 12 8.55 18.18 -4.77
C SER A 12 9.50 18.19 -3.58
N TRP A 13 10.01 19.37 -3.26
CA TRP A 13 10.93 19.59 -2.14
C TRP A 13 10.63 20.92 -1.46
N VAL A 14 11.20 21.13 -0.29
CA VAL A 14 11.16 22.43 0.36
C VAL A 14 12.27 23.28 -0.24
N GLY A 15 11.96 24.51 -0.63
CA GLY A 15 12.95 25.42 -1.15
C GLY A 15 14.09 25.64 -0.15
N SER A 16 15.32 25.74 -0.64
CA SER A 16 16.46 26.06 0.19
C SER A 16 16.40 27.56 0.57
N VAL A 17 16.27 27.82 1.86
CA VAL A 17 16.34 29.16 2.45
C VAL A 17 17.54 29.19 3.38
N ASP A 18 18.48 30.08 3.14
CA ASP A 18 19.59 30.32 4.06
C ASP A 18 19.08 31.14 5.25
N PRO A 19 19.08 30.60 6.48
CA PRO A 19 18.66 31.36 7.68
C PRO A 19 19.52 32.59 7.97
N VAL A 20 20.67 32.72 7.33
CA VAL A 20 21.57 33.88 7.47
C VAL A 20 21.39 34.90 6.34
N GLY A 21 20.57 34.59 5.32
CA GLY A 21 20.17 35.55 4.25
C GLY A 21 21.23 35.82 3.19
N CYS A 22 22.26 34.98 3.07
CA CYS A 22 23.37 35.26 2.14
C CYS A 22 23.31 34.47 0.82
N SER A 23 22.47 33.43 0.69
CA SER A 23 22.55 32.54 -0.48
C SER A 23 21.33 31.66 -0.69
N ASP A 24 20.14 32.24 -0.79
CA ASP A 24 18.97 31.49 -1.26
C ASP A 24 19.25 30.83 -2.62
N ALA A 25 18.73 29.63 -2.81
CA ALA A 25 18.80 28.98 -4.10
C ALA A 25 18.04 29.82 -5.14
N THR A 26 18.67 30.09 -6.26
CA THR A 26 18.06 30.77 -7.41
C THR A 26 17.46 29.78 -8.41
N SER A 27 17.97 28.56 -8.41
CA SER A 27 17.46 27.48 -9.26
C SER A 27 17.76 26.09 -8.65
N TYR A 28 17.18 25.06 -9.28
CA TYR A 28 17.37 23.68 -8.90
C TYR A 28 17.61 22.80 -10.14
N GLU A 29 18.41 21.75 -9.94
CA GLU A 29 18.57 20.66 -10.90
C GLU A 29 17.96 19.39 -10.31
N VAL A 30 17.15 18.66 -11.10
CA VAL A 30 16.64 17.34 -10.77
C VAL A 30 17.39 16.29 -11.58
N ARG A 31 17.92 15.29 -10.92
CA ARG A 31 18.65 14.18 -11.52
C ARG A 31 17.91 12.86 -11.26
N ARG A 32 17.89 11.99 -12.27
CA ARG A 32 17.21 10.70 -12.25
C ARG A 32 18.18 9.56 -12.52
N SER A 33 17.92 8.41 -11.93
CA SER A 33 18.56 7.12 -12.24
C SER A 33 17.52 6.00 -12.25
N SER A 34 17.79 4.96 -13.06
CA SER A 34 17.06 3.68 -12.99
C SER A 34 17.66 2.72 -11.94
N ASN A 35 18.78 3.06 -11.33
CA ASN A 35 19.47 2.25 -10.34
C ASN A 35 19.65 3.02 -9.02
N PRO A 36 19.54 2.37 -7.86
CA PRO A 36 19.86 3.00 -6.58
C PRO A 36 21.34 3.45 -6.56
N GLY A 37 21.59 4.68 -6.14
CA GLY A 37 22.94 5.24 -6.08
C GLY A 37 23.53 5.71 -7.42
N GLY A 38 22.76 5.64 -8.51
CA GLY A 38 23.18 6.14 -9.82
C GLY A 38 23.72 5.07 -10.80
N PRO A 39 24.30 5.45 -11.94
CA PRO A 39 24.58 6.84 -12.34
C PRO A 39 23.32 7.67 -12.58
N TYR A 40 23.40 8.97 -12.31
CA TYR A 40 22.29 9.90 -12.48
C TYR A 40 22.45 10.71 -13.78
N GLU A 41 21.34 10.94 -14.47
CA GLU A 41 21.21 11.90 -15.57
C GLU A 41 20.42 13.13 -15.12
N SER A 42 20.73 14.29 -15.65
CA SER A 42 19.94 15.51 -15.45
C SER A 42 18.66 15.41 -16.27
N VAL A 43 17.51 15.47 -15.62
CA VAL A 43 16.19 15.45 -16.27
C VAL A 43 15.50 16.81 -16.26
N ALA A 44 15.96 17.72 -15.42
CA ALA A 44 15.55 19.12 -15.45
C ALA A 44 16.61 19.98 -14.75
N SER A 45 16.84 21.18 -15.28
CA SER A 45 17.76 22.18 -14.72
C SER A 45 17.13 23.56 -14.76
N SER A 46 17.74 24.51 -14.03
CA SER A 46 17.28 25.90 -13.96
C SER A 46 15.83 26.06 -13.52
N LEU A 47 15.37 25.18 -12.64
CA LEU A 47 14.02 25.23 -12.08
C LEU A 47 13.96 26.32 -10.99
N GLU A 48 13.19 27.37 -11.21
CA GLU A 48 13.03 28.48 -10.24
C GLU A 48 12.13 28.13 -9.05
N ARG A 49 11.34 27.06 -9.17
CA ARG A 49 10.37 26.63 -8.13
C ARG A 49 10.64 25.20 -7.66
N PRO A 50 10.36 24.89 -6.37
CA PRO A 50 10.62 23.58 -5.79
C PRO A 50 9.59 22.53 -6.21
N GLY A 51 9.60 22.13 -7.48
CA GLY A 51 8.74 21.08 -8.02
C GLY A 51 9.04 20.77 -9.47
N PHE A 52 8.91 19.50 -9.85
CA PHE A 52 9.12 19.00 -11.21
C PHE A 52 8.16 17.83 -11.49
N LEU A 53 7.66 17.74 -12.72
CA LEU A 53 6.93 16.59 -13.23
C LEU A 53 7.80 15.87 -14.26
N ASP A 54 8.27 14.69 -13.92
CA ASP A 54 8.94 13.80 -14.86
C ASP A 54 7.88 12.99 -15.61
N ALA A 55 7.58 13.42 -16.82
CA ALA A 55 6.62 12.76 -17.71
C ALA A 55 7.31 11.71 -18.63
N ASP A 56 8.63 11.72 -18.69
CA ASP A 56 9.42 10.78 -19.52
C ASP A 56 9.83 9.55 -18.70
N VAL A 57 8.84 8.85 -18.16
CA VAL A 57 9.00 7.65 -17.35
C VAL A 57 8.15 6.51 -17.91
N LYS A 58 8.65 5.28 -17.79
CA LYS A 58 7.93 4.08 -18.24
C LYS A 58 7.07 3.54 -17.12
N LYS A 59 5.80 3.29 -17.43
CA LYS A 59 4.85 2.73 -16.46
C LYS A 59 5.34 1.41 -15.86
N GLY A 60 5.29 1.33 -14.54
CA GLY A 60 5.73 0.17 -13.77
C GLY A 60 7.23 0.15 -13.45
N GLU A 61 8.01 1.06 -14.02
CA GLU A 61 9.43 1.20 -13.73
C GLU A 61 9.68 2.02 -12.48
N LEU A 62 10.75 1.69 -11.76
CA LEU A 62 11.18 2.39 -10.55
C LEU A 62 12.32 3.35 -10.90
N TYR A 63 12.23 4.58 -10.43
CA TYR A 63 13.21 5.62 -10.63
C TYR A 63 13.68 6.21 -9.30
N TYR A 64 14.92 6.66 -9.29
CA TYR A 64 15.60 7.27 -8.15
C TYR A 64 15.95 8.70 -8.50
N TYR A 65 15.65 9.62 -7.60
CA TYR A 65 15.84 11.04 -7.82
C TYR A 65 16.70 11.69 -6.75
N SER A 66 17.49 12.68 -7.14
CA SER A 66 18.14 13.62 -6.26
C SER A 66 17.97 15.04 -6.79
N VAL A 67 18.02 16.03 -5.91
CA VAL A 67 17.88 17.45 -6.24
C VAL A 67 19.11 18.19 -5.74
N THR A 68 19.64 19.07 -6.57
CA THR A 68 20.71 20.01 -6.24
C THR A 68 20.17 21.43 -6.32
N ALA A 69 20.48 22.24 -5.34
CA ALA A 69 20.16 23.68 -5.32
C ALA A 69 21.35 24.48 -5.88
N GLU A 70 21.08 25.54 -6.61
CA GLU A 70 22.10 26.36 -7.28
C GLU A 70 21.87 27.83 -6.99
N ASN A 71 22.96 28.58 -6.89
CA ASN A 71 22.98 30.04 -6.84
C ASN A 71 24.26 30.60 -7.47
N ALA A 72 24.49 31.90 -7.37
CA ALA A 72 25.67 32.58 -7.96
C ALA A 72 27.03 32.13 -7.35
N VAL A 73 27.00 31.46 -6.18
CA VAL A 73 28.21 30.98 -5.51
C VAL A 73 28.56 29.55 -5.96
N GLY A 74 27.57 28.77 -6.37
CA GLY A 74 27.75 27.39 -6.84
C GLY A 74 26.56 26.50 -6.57
N SER A 75 26.78 25.16 -6.64
CA SER A 75 25.79 24.13 -6.43
C SER A 75 25.96 23.46 -5.06
N SER A 76 24.87 23.13 -4.43
CA SER A 76 24.86 22.36 -3.18
C SER A 76 25.28 20.90 -3.42
N ALA A 77 25.55 20.15 -2.34
CA ALA A 77 25.51 18.69 -2.40
C ALA A 77 24.11 18.21 -2.83
N PRO A 78 24.03 17.06 -3.52
CA PRO A 78 22.73 16.45 -3.84
C PRO A 78 21.92 16.15 -2.56
N SER A 79 20.61 16.25 -2.65
CA SER A 79 19.72 15.78 -1.58
C SER A 79 19.87 14.28 -1.34
N ALA A 80 19.30 13.78 -0.25
CA ALA A 80 19.09 12.36 -0.08
C ALA A 80 18.28 11.80 -1.27
N GLU A 81 18.65 10.59 -1.70
CA GLU A 81 17.95 9.86 -2.76
C GLU A 81 16.52 9.53 -2.33
N ILE A 82 15.57 9.69 -3.24
CA ILE A 82 14.19 9.27 -3.09
C ILE A 82 13.77 8.44 -4.29
N ALA A 83 13.02 7.35 -4.05
CA ALA A 83 12.52 6.49 -5.10
C ALA A 83 11.01 6.60 -5.27
N ALA A 84 10.55 6.48 -6.52
CA ALA A 84 9.15 6.34 -6.86
C ALA A 84 8.99 5.50 -8.14
N SER A 85 7.91 4.73 -8.23
CA SER A 85 7.55 4.06 -9.48
C SER A 85 6.59 4.90 -10.29
N ALA A 86 6.68 4.80 -11.61
CA ALA A 86 5.71 5.39 -12.53
C ALA A 86 4.46 4.51 -12.62
N GLY A 87 3.55 4.64 -11.71
CA GLY A 87 2.43 3.73 -11.50
C GLY A 87 2.82 2.50 -10.68
N LEU A 88 1.95 1.50 -10.65
CA LEU A 88 2.21 0.26 -9.91
C LEU A 88 3.07 -0.69 -10.75
N PRO A 89 4.07 -1.36 -10.15
CA PRO A 89 4.86 -2.36 -10.86
C PRO A 89 4.00 -3.59 -11.19
N GLY A 90 4.22 -4.20 -12.34
CA GLY A 90 3.55 -5.45 -12.68
C GLY A 90 3.84 -6.58 -11.67
N PRO A 91 2.89 -7.44 -11.37
CA PRO A 91 1.53 -7.56 -11.94
C PRO A 91 0.43 -6.76 -11.17
N TRP A 92 0.80 -5.78 -10.35
CA TRP A 92 -0.11 -5.06 -9.47
C TRP A 92 -0.95 -4.01 -10.20
N SER A 93 -2.20 -3.92 -9.80
CA SER A 93 -3.17 -2.91 -10.22
C SER A 93 -3.98 -2.46 -9.01
N SER A 94 -4.65 -1.31 -9.09
CA SER A 94 -5.58 -0.89 -8.06
C SER A 94 -6.92 -0.45 -8.63
N ALA A 95 -7.97 -0.64 -7.85
CA ALA A 95 -9.34 -0.27 -8.20
C ALA A 95 -10.16 -0.01 -6.93
N ASP A 96 -11.19 0.80 -7.04
CA ASP A 96 -12.22 0.89 -6.02
C ASP A 96 -13.22 -0.27 -6.20
N VAL A 97 -13.66 -0.83 -5.09
CA VAL A 97 -14.72 -1.83 -5.00
C VAL A 97 -15.91 -1.18 -4.34
N GLY A 98 -17.09 -1.31 -4.96
CA GLY A 98 -18.30 -0.61 -4.51
C GLY A 98 -18.29 0.88 -4.86
N LYS A 99 -19.13 1.65 -4.17
CA LYS A 99 -19.32 3.09 -4.42
C LYS A 99 -18.56 3.93 -3.41
N THR A 100 -17.25 4.08 -3.60
CA THR A 100 -16.44 4.99 -2.78
C THR A 100 -16.75 6.44 -3.15
N SER A 101 -16.84 7.33 -2.14
CA SER A 101 -17.11 8.77 -2.38
C SER A 101 -15.87 9.48 -2.91
N ILE A 102 -14.69 9.03 -2.52
CA ILE A 102 -13.39 9.53 -2.96
C ILE A 102 -12.62 8.38 -3.58
N PRO A 103 -12.12 8.52 -4.82
CA PRO A 103 -11.28 7.50 -5.45
C PRO A 103 -10.05 7.17 -4.61
N GLY A 104 -9.78 5.90 -4.43
CA GLY A 104 -8.61 5.45 -3.72
C GLY A 104 -7.34 5.55 -4.55
N TYR A 105 -6.22 5.42 -3.88
CA TYR A 105 -4.90 5.57 -4.46
C TYR A 105 -3.93 4.51 -3.94
N ALA A 106 -3.03 4.04 -4.81
CA ALA A 106 -1.96 3.13 -4.44
C ALA A 106 -0.65 3.53 -5.12
N GLU A 107 0.44 3.54 -4.38
CA GLU A 107 1.78 3.84 -4.88
C GLU A 107 2.81 2.82 -4.38
N TYR A 108 3.97 2.79 -5.02
CA TYR A 108 5.10 1.95 -4.66
C TYR A 108 6.40 2.74 -4.73
N ASP A 109 7.18 2.74 -3.65
CA ASP A 109 8.45 3.47 -3.51
C ASP A 109 9.70 2.57 -3.71
N GLY A 110 9.51 1.37 -4.26
CA GLY A 110 10.58 0.38 -4.41
C GLY A 110 10.72 -0.59 -3.23
N LYS A 111 10.05 -0.34 -2.11
CA LYS A 111 10.11 -1.15 -0.88
C LYS A 111 8.74 -1.38 -0.26
N VAL A 112 7.86 -0.39 -0.33
CA VAL A 112 6.58 -0.36 0.36
C VAL A 112 5.48 0.07 -0.59
N PHE A 113 4.37 -0.65 -0.56
CA PHE A 113 3.12 -0.17 -1.12
C PHE A 113 2.42 0.72 -0.09
N SER A 114 2.11 1.94 -0.50
CA SER A 114 1.24 2.85 0.26
C SER A 114 -0.14 2.86 -0.39
N LEU A 115 -1.17 2.66 0.43
CA LEU A 115 -2.55 2.62 -0.02
C LEU A 115 -3.37 3.62 0.78
N GLU A 116 -4.11 4.43 0.07
CA GLU A 116 -5.11 5.35 0.61
C GLU A 116 -6.44 5.05 -0.07
N GLY A 117 -7.53 5.05 0.66
CA GLY A 117 -8.84 4.81 0.09
C GLY A 117 -9.94 5.04 1.10
N GLU A 118 -11.11 5.40 0.60
CA GLU A 118 -12.33 5.50 1.36
C GLU A 118 -13.19 4.26 1.13
N GLY A 119 -14.12 4.00 2.02
CA GLY A 119 -15.10 2.93 1.91
C GLY A 119 -15.77 2.68 3.25
N LYS A 120 -16.99 2.16 3.21
CA LYS A 120 -17.77 1.95 4.44
C LYS A 120 -17.29 0.75 5.22
N ASP A 121 -17.14 -0.39 4.56
CA ASP A 121 -16.71 -1.63 5.21
C ASP A 121 -16.40 -2.77 4.21
N ILE A 122 -15.77 -3.84 4.74
CA ILE A 122 -15.81 -5.19 4.20
C ILE A 122 -16.74 -5.97 5.15
N GLY A 123 -18.00 -6.12 4.74
CA GLY A 123 -19.00 -6.71 5.62
C GLY A 123 -20.40 -6.77 4.99
N GLY A 124 -21.36 -7.39 5.69
CA GLY A 124 -22.69 -7.55 5.15
C GLY A 124 -22.69 -8.24 3.79
N ARG A 125 -23.47 -7.72 2.85
CA ARG A 125 -23.68 -8.31 1.52
C ARG A 125 -22.87 -7.65 0.40
N SER A 126 -22.25 -6.51 0.69
CA SER A 126 -21.43 -5.74 -0.25
C SER A 126 -20.24 -5.09 0.45
N ASP A 127 -19.17 -4.88 -0.30
CA ASP A 127 -17.93 -4.29 0.18
C ASP A 127 -17.73 -2.91 -0.44
N GLU A 128 -17.10 -2.00 0.30
CA GLU A 128 -16.79 -0.66 -0.18
C GLU A 128 -15.40 -0.23 0.33
N PHE A 129 -14.39 -0.27 -0.57
CA PHE A 129 -12.99 -0.02 -0.21
C PHE A 129 -12.07 0.10 -1.43
N HIS A 130 -10.87 0.67 -1.27
CA HIS A 130 -9.83 0.67 -2.30
C HIS A 130 -9.01 -0.62 -2.31
N TYR A 131 -8.66 -1.13 -3.50
CA TYR A 131 -8.12 -2.47 -3.79
C TYR A 131 -6.81 -2.46 -4.59
N LEU A 132 -5.66 -2.68 -3.96
CA LEU A 132 -4.41 -3.05 -4.66
C LEU A 132 -4.43 -4.56 -4.92
N HIS A 133 -4.39 -5.03 -6.14
CA HIS A 133 -4.56 -6.43 -6.45
C HIS A 133 -3.68 -6.93 -7.60
N ALA A 134 -3.46 -8.25 -7.60
CA ALA A 134 -2.93 -9.00 -8.73
C ALA A 134 -3.79 -10.23 -8.98
N ARG A 135 -3.71 -10.81 -10.17
CA ARG A 135 -4.39 -12.08 -10.48
C ARG A 135 -3.51 -13.26 -10.05
N MET A 136 -4.12 -14.26 -9.43
CA MET A 136 -3.48 -15.52 -9.06
C MET A 136 -4.23 -16.69 -9.68
N LYS A 137 -3.50 -17.63 -10.30
CA LYS A 137 -4.05 -18.84 -10.88
C LYS A 137 -3.66 -20.05 -10.01
N GLY A 138 -4.67 -20.85 -9.60
CA GLY A 138 -4.45 -22.05 -8.80
C GLY A 138 -4.09 -21.77 -7.36
N ASP A 139 -3.24 -22.63 -6.80
CA ASP A 139 -2.77 -22.55 -5.43
C ASP A 139 -1.77 -21.41 -5.24
N GLY A 140 -1.73 -20.85 -4.04
CA GLY A 140 -0.81 -19.76 -3.73
C GLY A 140 -0.99 -19.16 -2.36
N MET A 141 -0.18 -18.16 -2.08
CA MET A 141 -0.16 -17.53 -0.78
C MET A 141 0.19 -16.04 -0.92
N ILE A 142 -0.50 -15.21 -0.16
CA ILE A 142 -0.12 -13.80 0.01
C ILE A 142 0.24 -13.55 1.46
N THR A 143 1.34 -12.82 1.67
CA THR A 143 1.79 -12.38 2.99
C THR A 143 2.07 -10.89 2.93
N ALA A 144 1.58 -10.15 3.91
CA ALA A 144 1.82 -8.72 4.03
C ALA A 144 2.30 -8.35 5.44
N ARG A 145 3.20 -7.36 5.51
CA ARG A 145 3.58 -6.70 6.75
C ARG A 145 2.90 -5.34 6.81
N ILE A 146 1.99 -5.17 7.73
CA ILE A 146 1.31 -3.91 8.00
C ILE A 146 2.22 -3.04 8.86
N ARG A 147 2.63 -1.87 8.36
CA ARG A 147 3.64 -1.02 9.00
C ARG A 147 3.06 0.15 9.78
N ARG A 148 1.98 0.76 9.30
CA ARG A 148 1.36 1.91 9.98
C ARG A 148 0.37 1.47 11.04
N PRO A 149 0.32 2.15 12.18
CA PRO A 149 -0.76 1.95 13.12
C PRO A 149 -2.08 2.31 12.45
N MET A 150 -3.12 1.59 12.82
CA MET A 150 -4.47 1.90 12.38
C MET A 150 -4.89 3.24 12.97
N SER A 151 -5.16 4.23 12.14
CA SER A 151 -5.53 5.59 12.53
C SER A 151 -6.93 5.65 13.14
N SER A 152 -7.80 4.70 12.76
CA SER A 152 -9.18 4.60 13.21
C SER A 152 -9.47 3.20 13.76
N GLN A 153 -10.39 3.11 14.73
CA GLN A 153 -10.93 1.85 15.23
C GLN A 153 -11.69 1.04 14.17
N TRP A 154 -12.00 1.65 13.04
CA TRP A 154 -12.72 1.04 11.93
C TRP A 154 -11.79 0.59 10.79
N THR A 155 -10.51 0.96 10.85
CA THR A 155 -9.52 0.54 9.85
C THR A 155 -9.25 -0.96 9.96
N LYS A 156 -9.43 -1.70 8.85
CA LYS A 156 -9.27 -3.16 8.78
C LYS A 156 -8.20 -3.54 7.73
N PRO A 157 -6.92 -3.22 7.92
CA PRO A 157 -5.89 -3.62 6.98
C PRO A 157 -5.69 -5.13 7.01
N GLY A 158 -5.28 -5.69 5.87
CA GLY A 158 -5.10 -7.13 5.81
C GLY A 158 -4.74 -7.68 4.44
N VAL A 159 -5.07 -8.93 4.19
CA VAL A 159 -4.96 -9.59 2.89
C VAL A 159 -6.29 -10.27 2.53
N MET A 160 -6.60 -10.31 1.24
CA MET A 160 -7.86 -10.85 0.74
C MET A 160 -7.62 -11.66 -0.55
N MET A 161 -8.34 -12.71 -0.73
CA MET A 161 -8.53 -13.44 -1.98
C MET A 161 -10.01 -13.37 -2.35
N ARG A 162 -10.33 -12.87 -3.56
CA ARG A 162 -11.71 -12.73 -4.02
C ARG A 162 -11.87 -13.14 -5.47
N LYS A 163 -13.07 -13.59 -5.82
CA LYS A 163 -13.37 -14.12 -7.13
C LYS A 163 -13.26 -13.07 -8.23
N ASP A 164 -13.78 -11.87 -7.99
CA ASP A 164 -13.77 -10.74 -8.91
C ASP A 164 -13.81 -9.39 -8.15
N LEU A 165 -13.91 -8.26 -8.88
CA LEU A 165 -13.90 -6.92 -8.31
C LEU A 165 -15.29 -6.36 -7.98
N GLU A 166 -16.35 -7.14 -8.16
CA GLU A 166 -17.71 -6.72 -7.84
C GLU A 166 -17.92 -6.62 -6.32
N GLU A 167 -18.70 -5.66 -5.87
CA GLU A 167 -18.91 -5.36 -4.45
C GLU A 167 -19.44 -6.55 -3.63
N GLY A 168 -20.28 -7.38 -4.23
CA GLY A 168 -20.85 -8.60 -3.62
C GLY A 168 -20.02 -9.86 -3.84
N SER A 169 -18.79 -9.77 -4.33
CA SER A 169 -17.96 -10.93 -4.70
C SER A 169 -17.71 -11.89 -3.54
N PRO A 170 -17.74 -13.22 -3.75
CA PRO A 170 -17.20 -14.19 -2.81
C PRO A 170 -15.75 -13.87 -2.47
N HIS A 171 -15.37 -13.96 -1.19
CA HIS A 171 -14.01 -13.69 -0.75
C HIS A 171 -13.65 -14.41 0.54
N VAL A 172 -12.35 -14.56 0.78
CA VAL A 172 -11.76 -14.88 2.08
C VAL A 172 -10.69 -13.85 2.39
N SER A 173 -10.65 -13.36 3.62
CA SER A 173 -9.77 -12.27 4.05
C SER A 173 -9.18 -12.56 5.42
N VAL A 174 -7.95 -12.12 5.64
CA VAL A 174 -7.35 -11.98 6.97
C VAL A 174 -7.23 -10.50 7.26
N LEU A 175 -8.03 -10.01 8.19
CA LEU A 175 -8.13 -8.59 8.55
C LEU A 175 -7.62 -8.38 9.98
N LEU A 176 -6.82 -7.33 10.17
CA LEU A 176 -6.48 -6.84 11.51
C LEU A 176 -7.56 -5.86 11.97
N GLN A 177 -8.01 -6.06 13.20
CA GLN A 177 -9.00 -5.20 13.83
C GLN A 177 -8.38 -4.54 15.08
N PRO A 178 -8.43 -3.22 15.23
CA PRO A 178 -7.71 -2.50 16.29
C PRO A 178 -8.03 -2.94 17.72
N HIS A 179 -9.26 -3.44 17.93
CA HIS A 179 -9.74 -3.85 19.25
C HIS A 179 -9.85 -5.36 19.44
N TRP A 180 -9.73 -6.17 18.37
CA TRP A 180 -10.18 -7.56 18.36
C TRP A 180 -9.14 -8.58 17.94
N SER A 181 -7.93 -8.20 17.58
CA SER A 181 -6.96 -9.12 16.99
C SER A 181 -7.13 -9.36 15.47
N GLY A 182 -6.55 -10.41 14.90
CA GLY A 182 -6.78 -10.82 13.52
C GLY A 182 -8.06 -11.65 13.37
N ALA A 183 -8.78 -11.47 12.30
CA ALA A 183 -9.96 -12.25 11.97
C ALA A 183 -9.84 -12.88 10.58
N LEU A 184 -10.25 -14.16 10.44
CA LEU A 184 -10.55 -14.77 9.17
C LEU A 184 -12.00 -14.44 8.84
N VAL A 185 -12.20 -13.79 7.69
CA VAL A 185 -13.51 -13.26 7.25
C VAL A 185 -13.83 -13.83 5.89
N SER A 186 -15.07 -14.27 5.64
CA SER A 186 -15.46 -14.84 4.37
C SER A 186 -16.88 -14.47 3.94
N ARG A 187 -17.08 -14.41 2.62
CA ARG A 187 -18.39 -14.39 1.95
C ARG A 187 -18.44 -15.57 0.97
N GLY A 188 -19.34 -16.52 1.24
CA GLY A 188 -19.41 -17.78 0.50
C GLY A 188 -20.02 -17.68 -0.89
N GLU A 189 -20.96 -16.75 -1.10
CA GLU A 189 -21.65 -16.56 -2.37
C GLU A 189 -21.81 -15.07 -2.70
N ARG A 190 -22.10 -14.77 -3.97
CA ARG A 190 -22.30 -13.39 -4.42
C ARG A 190 -23.52 -12.78 -3.72
N GLY A 191 -23.28 -11.63 -3.07
CA GLY A 191 -24.32 -10.93 -2.31
C GLY A 191 -24.79 -11.65 -1.04
N GLY A 192 -24.09 -12.72 -0.65
CA GLY A 192 -24.30 -13.38 0.62
C GLY A 192 -23.76 -12.57 1.80
N GLU A 193 -24.16 -12.94 3.01
CA GLU A 193 -23.65 -12.29 4.23
C GLU A 193 -22.18 -12.63 4.47
N THR A 194 -21.44 -11.64 4.92
CA THR A 194 -20.05 -11.82 5.34
C THR A 194 -20.02 -12.41 6.75
N VAL A 195 -19.32 -13.53 6.87
CA VAL A 195 -19.13 -14.26 8.13
C VAL A 195 -17.76 -13.91 8.70
N PHE A 196 -17.75 -13.47 9.93
CA PHE A 196 -16.53 -13.30 10.72
C PHE A 196 -16.27 -14.60 11.46
N GLY A 197 -15.15 -15.25 11.15
CA GLY A 197 -14.69 -16.42 11.88
C GLY A 197 -14.36 -16.08 13.33
N ARG A 198 -14.16 -17.11 14.15
CA ARG A 198 -13.80 -16.95 15.56
C ARG A 198 -12.51 -16.16 15.66
N VAL A 199 -12.57 -15.04 16.37
CA VAL A 199 -11.40 -14.25 16.71
C VAL A 199 -10.76 -14.87 17.94
N GLU A 200 -9.63 -15.54 17.78
CA GLU A 200 -8.82 -15.95 18.93
C GLU A 200 -8.07 -14.71 19.45
N PRO A 201 -8.19 -14.37 20.74
CA PRO A 201 -7.35 -13.33 21.32
C PRO A 201 -5.89 -13.75 21.16
N LEU A 202 -5.06 -12.88 20.61
CA LEU A 202 -3.62 -13.06 20.70
C LEU A 202 -3.25 -13.13 22.18
N GLY A 203 -2.49 -14.16 22.59
CA GLY A 203 -2.11 -14.36 23.99
C GLY A 203 -1.57 -13.07 24.61
N GLU A 204 -1.74 -12.87 25.91
CA GLU A 204 -1.45 -11.64 26.67
C GLU A 204 -0.11 -10.99 26.36
N LYS A 205 0.85 -11.77 25.87
CA LYS A 205 2.19 -11.31 25.46
C LYS A 205 2.20 -10.34 24.29
N TYR A 206 1.12 -10.26 23.49
CA TYR A 206 1.02 -9.45 22.27
C TYR A 206 -0.01 -8.34 22.33
N VAL A 207 -0.73 -8.24 23.45
CA VAL A 207 -1.69 -7.18 23.70
C VAL A 207 -0.95 -6.00 24.30
N ILE A 208 -0.59 -5.02 23.47
CA ILE A 208 -0.05 -3.77 23.96
C ILE A 208 -1.21 -2.99 24.60
N LYS A 209 -0.95 -2.44 25.80
CA LYS A 209 -1.85 -1.64 26.65
C LYS A 209 -3.16 -1.23 25.97
N LYS A 210 -4.30 -1.75 26.46
CA LYS A 210 -5.68 -1.48 26.01
C LYS A 210 -6.19 -2.32 24.83
N ASN A 211 -5.78 -3.59 24.69
CA ASN A 211 -6.31 -4.52 23.65
C ASN A 211 -6.19 -3.98 22.21
N ARG A 212 -5.12 -3.26 21.88
CA ARG A 212 -4.87 -2.77 20.53
C ARG A 212 -3.70 -3.50 19.91
N LEU A 213 -3.89 -4.05 18.71
CA LEU A 213 -2.79 -4.49 17.87
C LEU A 213 -1.99 -3.27 17.44
N SER A 214 -0.68 -3.31 17.62
CA SER A 214 0.22 -2.29 17.09
C SER A 214 0.93 -2.79 15.82
N ALA A 215 1.07 -1.92 14.85
CA ALA A 215 1.98 -2.17 13.73
C ALA A 215 3.45 -2.06 14.21
N PRO A 216 4.40 -2.83 13.59
CA PRO A 216 4.16 -3.71 12.45
C PRO A 216 3.58 -5.07 12.85
N TYR A 217 2.69 -5.58 12.02
CA TYR A 217 2.08 -6.89 12.18
C TYR A 217 2.03 -7.65 10.84
N TRP A 218 2.09 -8.98 10.88
CA TRP A 218 2.09 -9.79 9.67
C TRP A 218 0.79 -10.54 9.54
N VAL A 219 0.26 -10.57 8.30
CA VAL A 219 -0.94 -11.31 7.92
C VAL A 219 -0.64 -12.19 6.72
N ARG A 220 -1.29 -13.36 6.66
CA ARG A 220 -1.09 -14.32 5.58
C ARG A 220 -2.40 -15.02 5.27
N LEU A 221 -2.68 -15.19 3.97
CA LEU A 221 -3.76 -16.01 3.46
C LEU A 221 -3.19 -17.00 2.45
N LYS A 222 -3.49 -18.29 2.62
CA LYS A 222 -3.02 -19.38 1.77
C LYS A 222 -4.22 -20.06 1.12
N ARG A 223 -4.13 -20.36 -0.16
CA ARG A 223 -5.07 -21.18 -0.91
C ARG A 223 -4.42 -22.50 -1.30
N VAL A 224 -5.10 -23.63 -1.05
CA VAL A 224 -4.80 -24.94 -1.59
C VAL A 224 -6.12 -25.53 -2.12
N LYS A 225 -6.26 -25.60 -3.43
CA LYS A 225 -7.53 -25.91 -4.12
C LYS A 225 -8.62 -24.93 -3.69
N ASP A 226 -9.66 -25.41 -3.01
CA ASP A 226 -10.79 -24.63 -2.51
C ASP A 226 -10.71 -24.34 -1.00
N THR A 227 -9.61 -24.76 -0.35
CA THR A 227 -9.35 -24.46 1.07
C THR A 227 -8.51 -23.21 1.22
N PHE A 228 -9.01 -22.25 1.99
CA PHE A 228 -8.34 -20.98 2.32
C PHE A 228 -8.02 -20.95 3.80
N SER A 229 -6.74 -20.85 4.16
CA SER A 229 -6.28 -20.80 5.54
C SER A 229 -5.65 -19.45 5.87
N GLY A 230 -6.08 -18.84 6.98
CA GLY A 230 -5.65 -17.52 7.44
C GLY A 230 -4.69 -17.60 8.62
N TYR A 231 -3.66 -16.74 8.63
CA TYR A 231 -2.64 -16.70 9.66
C TYR A 231 -2.26 -15.26 10.02
N ILE A 232 -1.83 -15.07 11.25
CA ILE A 232 -1.24 -13.82 11.74
C ILE A 232 0.07 -14.10 12.46
N SER A 233 0.97 -13.08 12.48
CA SER A 233 2.24 -13.17 13.18
C SER A 233 2.74 -11.79 13.61
N HIS A 234 3.40 -11.71 14.76
CA HIS A 234 4.05 -10.48 15.23
C HIS A 234 5.47 -10.29 14.68
N ASN A 235 6.13 -11.37 14.25
CA ASN A 235 7.53 -11.35 13.81
C ASN A 235 7.75 -11.87 12.38
N GLY A 236 6.70 -12.39 11.71
CA GLY A 236 6.79 -12.96 10.36
C GLY A 236 7.35 -14.39 10.29
N THR A 237 7.72 -14.98 11.43
CA THR A 237 8.31 -16.33 11.52
C THR A 237 7.43 -17.30 12.31
N ALA A 238 6.95 -16.90 13.48
CA ALA A 238 5.98 -17.67 14.28
C ALA A 238 4.55 -17.27 13.86
N TRP A 239 3.80 -18.22 13.33
CA TRP A 239 2.45 -17.99 12.78
C TRP A 239 1.38 -18.63 13.65
N GLN A 240 0.36 -17.87 13.95
CA GLN A 240 -0.87 -18.34 14.56
C GLN A 240 -1.94 -18.50 13.48
N GLU A 241 -2.51 -19.70 13.38
CA GLU A 241 -3.63 -19.96 12.50
C GLU A 241 -4.93 -19.39 13.08
N LEU A 242 -5.70 -18.71 12.23
CA LEU A 242 -7.02 -18.18 12.57
C LEU A 242 -8.14 -19.16 12.18
N GLY A 243 -7.83 -20.13 11.34
CA GLY A 243 -8.76 -21.11 10.82
C GLY A 243 -8.70 -21.26 9.29
N SER A 244 -9.62 -22.09 8.78
CA SER A 244 -9.74 -22.36 7.35
C SER A 244 -11.19 -22.31 6.90
N VAL A 245 -11.41 -21.97 5.63
CA VAL A 245 -12.72 -21.94 4.96
C VAL A 245 -12.62 -22.69 3.65
N GLU A 246 -13.58 -23.53 3.34
CA GLU A 246 -13.74 -24.12 2.00
C GLU A 246 -14.68 -23.25 1.17
N LEU A 247 -14.20 -22.80 0.00
CA LEU A 247 -14.93 -21.91 -0.88
C LEU A 247 -14.51 -22.08 -2.33
N GLU A 248 -15.43 -22.48 -3.20
CA GLU A 248 -15.18 -22.56 -4.63
C GLU A 248 -15.17 -21.16 -5.27
N MET A 249 -13.99 -20.69 -5.65
CA MET A 249 -13.81 -19.39 -6.33
C MET A 249 -13.39 -19.52 -7.80
N GLY A 250 -13.22 -20.76 -8.31
CA GLY A 250 -12.69 -21.02 -9.65
C GLY A 250 -11.16 -20.90 -9.71
N PRO A 251 -10.58 -21.13 -10.92
CA PRO A 251 -9.13 -21.28 -11.07
C PRO A 251 -8.33 -19.98 -11.03
N VAL A 252 -8.96 -18.84 -11.27
CA VAL A 252 -8.30 -17.50 -11.26
C VAL A 252 -9.06 -16.60 -10.31
N ILE A 253 -8.30 -16.01 -9.40
CA ILE A 253 -8.83 -15.08 -8.37
C ILE A 253 -7.98 -13.82 -8.31
N HIS A 254 -8.50 -12.81 -7.63
CA HIS A 254 -7.75 -11.61 -7.27
C HIS A 254 -7.20 -11.75 -5.85
N VAL A 255 -5.88 -11.54 -5.71
CA VAL A 255 -5.19 -11.57 -4.42
C VAL A 255 -4.70 -10.19 -4.03
N ARG A 256 -4.61 -9.87 -2.73
CA ARG A 256 -4.48 -8.48 -2.34
C ARG A 256 -4.08 -8.07 -0.93
N MET A 257 -3.81 -6.70 -0.82
CA MET A 257 -3.78 -5.88 0.41
C MET A 257 -4.93 -4.84 0.41
N PRO A 258 -5.92 -4.85 1.35
CA PRO A 258 -6.95 -3.80 1.49
C PRO A 258 -6.44 -2.53 2.18
N ALA A 259 -6.91 -1.36 1.72
CA ALA A 259 -6.76 -0.08 2.38
C ALA A 259 -8.13 0.50 2.79
N PHE A 260 -8.18 1.12 3.95
CA PHE A 260 -9.30 1.90 4.46
C PHE A 260 -8.84 3.33 4.80
N PRO A 261 -9.79 4.29 4.91
CA PRO A 261 -9.46 5.70 5.03
C PRO A 261 -8.56 6.00 6.23
N GLN A 262 -7.65 6.92 6.00
CA GLN A 262 -7.10 7.76 7.04
C GLN A 262 -8.07 8.94 7.17
N LEU A 263 -8.89 8.96 8.21
CA LEU A 263 -9.50 10.21 8.65
C LEU A 263 -8.43 10.99 9.39
N GLU A 264 -8.08 12.18 8.91
CA GLU A 264 -7.28 13.16 9.62
C GLU A 264 -7.98 13.68 10.87
#